data_680488ebad2afe8993002f83110ed3d9
#
_entry.id   680488ebad2afe8993002f83110ed3d9
#
_cell.length_a   1.000
_cell.length_b   1.000
_cell.length_c   1.000
_cell.angle_alpha   90.00
_cell.angle_beta   90.00
_cell.angle_gamma   90.00
#
_symmetry.space_group_name_H-M   'P 1'
#
loop_
_entity.id
_entity.type
_entity.pdbx_description
1 polymer ?
#
loop_
_entity_poly.entity_id
_entity_poly.type
_entity_poly.pdbx_seq_one_letter_code
_entity_poly.pdbx_strand_id
1 'polypeptide(L)'
;MPQLKLEEISSVIEEKIKNFELDCDMAEVGKVVSYADGVAKVYGLSGVMSYEVLEFETGDKGVAANLEEDSVGVIVFGFGNNIKEGTSVKRTKSLMKVPVGDAVVGRVLNALGEPIDGKGEIETNEFSLIEQKAPGIMDRKSVHEPLQTGIKAIDALVPIGRGQRELIIGDKQTGKTTVAIDAIINQKGQNVICIYVAIGQKESTVAQVVRKLEEYGAMEYSVVINASASDSAAMQYLAPYSGVAMGEYFRDHARHALIIYDDLSKHAVAYREISLILRRPPGREAFPGDVFYIHSRLLERAAKLCDKKGAGSLTALPIVETQAGDVSAYIPTNIISITDGQIFLETDLFYSGIRPAINVGLSVSRVGGAAQIKATKQVSGTLRLDLAQYRELQAFTQFASDLDEASKKQLERGQRMVEVLKQAPYSPLPIEKQVVIIYAGAKGFLDGVSVKKVVDFEEQLHPFLEAKYPQVLEEIHTKKVLDKDLEAMLRKVLEEFKLTYSE
;
A
#
# COMPACT_ATOMS: atom_id res chain seq x y z
N MET A 1 32.57 -67.93 -19.49
CA MET A 1 32.39 -66.43 -19.44
C MET A 1 33.33 -65.88 -20.51
N PRO A 2 32.85 -65.22 -21.58
CA PRO A 2 33.75 -64.61 -22.54
C PRO A 2 34.45 -63.41 -21.92
N GLN A 3 35.77 -63.41 -21.87
CA GLN A 3 36.61 -62.29 -21.57
C GLN A 3 36.46 -61.26 -22.68
N LEU A 4 35.81 -60.13 -22.38
CA LEU A 4 35.82 -58.94 -23.23
C LEU A 4 37.29 -58.51 -23.38
N LYS A 5 37.80 -58.47 -24.55
CA LYS A 5 39.15 -57.99 -24.87
C LYS A 5 39.21 -56.49 -24.59
N LEU A 6 40.28 -56.03 -24.01
CA LEU A 6 40.51 -54.59 -23.68
C LEU A 6 40.34 -53.70 -24.93
N GLU A 7 40.60 -54.17 -26.09
CA GLU A 7 40.42 -53.52 -27.39
C GLU A 7 38.92 -53.25 -27.75
N GLU A 8 38.01 -54.17 -27.38
CA GLU A 8 36.57 -54.01 -27.61
C GLU A 8 35.96 -52.98 -26.67
N ILE A 9 36.47 -52.85 -25.40
CA ILE A 9 36.06 -51.83 -24.44
C ILE A 9 36.57 -50.48 -24.90
N SER A 10 37.81 -50.40 -25.40
CA SER A 10 38.40 -49.14 -25.90
C SER A 10 37.65 -48.63 -27.13
N SER A 11 37.27 -49.52 -28.08
CA SER A 11 36.50 -49.11 -29.27
C SER A 11 35.08 -48.65 -28.94
N VAL A 12 34.42 -49.30 -27.98
CA VAL A 12 33.07 -48.85 -27.51
C VAL A 12 33.14 -47.51 -26.77
N ILE A 13 34.20 -47.26 -26.03
CA ILE A 13 34.43 -45.97 -25.35
C ILE A 13 34.77 -44.88 -26.38
N GLU A 14 35.63 -45.18 -27.39
CA GLU A 14 35.92 -44.25 -28.48
C GLU A 14 34.68 -43.92 -29.32
N GLU A 15 33.84 -44.93 -29.62
CA GLU A 15 32.60 -44.75 -30.36
C GLU A 15 31.57 -43.92 -29.56
N LYS A 16 31.48 -44.15 -28.26
CA LYS A 16 30.65 -43.31 -27.36
C LYS A 16 31.19 -41.90 -27.20
N ILE A 17 32.51 -41.70 -27.19
CA ILE A 17 33.13 -40.37 -27.15
C ILE A 17 32.97 -39.65 -28.51
N LYS A 18 33.07 -40.36 -29.67
CA LYS A 18 32.85 -39.78 -31.00
C LYS A 18 31.38 -39.42 -31.25
N ASN A 19 30.45 -40.21 -30.72
CA ASN A 19 29.01 -39.95 -30.81
C ASN A 19 28.46 -39.10 -29.68
N PHE A 20 29.30 -38.60 -28.78
CA PHE A 20 28.99 -37.55 -27.83
C PHE A 20 29.02 -36.22 -28.60
N GLU A 21 28.01 -36.00 -29.43
CA GLU A 21 27.67 -34.64 -29.86
C GLU A 21 27.39 -33.85 -28.58
N LEU A 22 28.35 -33.04 -28.19
CA LEU A 22 28.12 -31.91 -27.30
C LEU A 22 27.09 -31.02 -28.01
N ASP A 23 25.83 -31.26 -27.72
CA ASP A 23 24.85 -30.21 -27.82
C ASP A 23 25.37 -29.11 -26.89
N CYS A 24 26.05 -28.13 -27.48
CA CYS A 24 26.64 -26.98 -26.80
C CYS A 24 25.58 -25.96 -26.33
N ASP A 25 24.40 -26.37 -26.00
CA ASP A 25 23.54 -25.80 -25.03
C ASP A 25 23.82 -26.48 -23.67
N MET A 26 25.00 -26.19 -23.11
CA MET A 26 25.25 -26.47 -21.70
C MET A 26 24.34 -25.55 -20.89
N ALA A 27 23.06 -25.92 -20.78
CA ALA A 27 22.22 -25.45 -19.71
C ALA A 27 22.95 -25.87 -18.43
N GLU A 28 23.49 -24.91 -17.67
CA GLU A 28 24.09 -25.22 -16.41
C GLU A 28 23.02 -25.89 -15.54
N VAL A 29 23.22 -27.14 -15.23
CA VAL A 29 22.29 -27.97 -14.46
C VAL A 29 22.89 -28.19 -13.11
N GLY A 30 22.20 -27.71 -12.09
CA GLY A 30 22.53 -28.01 -10.70
C GLY A 30 21.73 -29.18 -10.15
N LYS A 31 22.08 -29.59 -8.93
CA LYS A 31 21.33 -30.60 -8.16
C LYS A 31 20.97 -30.09 -6.79
N VAL A 32 19.76 -30.41 -6.36
CA VAL A 32 19.31 -30.14 -5.00
C VAL A 32 20.11 -30.97 -4.01
N VAL A 33 20.76 -30.32 -3.06
CA VAL A 33 21.48 -30.93 -1.94
C VAL A 33 20.59 -31.12 -0.74
N SER A 34 19.71 -30.14 -0.49
CA SER A 34 18.70 -30.22 0.58
C SER A 34 17.51 -29.33 0.21
N TYR A 35 16.34 -29.72 0.71
CA TYR A 35 15.11 -28.95 0.58
C TYR A 35 14.40 -28.92 1.95
N ALA A 36 14.03 -27.74 2.40
CA ALA A 36 13.23 -27.56 3.62
C ALA A 36 12.42 -26.25 3.51
N ASP A 37 11.15 -26.33 3.89
CA ASP A 37 10.25 -25.17 4.08
C ASP A 37 10.28 -24.13 2.93
N GLY A 38 10.24 -24.61 1.68
CA GLY A 38 10.23 -23.75 0.49
C GLY A 38 11.59 -23.20 0.07
N VAL A 39 12.69 -23.67 0.68
CA VAL A 39 14.07 -23.30 0.30
C VAL A 39 14.86 -24.53 -0.11
N ALA A 40 15.42 -24.50 -1.32
CA ALA A 40 16.33 -25.52 -1.83
C ALA A 40 17.77 -25.02 -1.79
N LYS A 41 18.71 -25.86 -1.32
CA LYS A 41 20.14 -25.65 -1.51
C LYS A 41 20.58 -26.43 -2.73
N VAL A 42 21.09 -25.73 -3.75
CA VAL A 42 21.45 -26.31 -5.05
C VAL A 42 22.95 -26.18 -5.29
N TYR A 43 23.59 -27.24 -5.73
CA TYR A 43 25.00 -27.29 -6.11
C TYR A 43 25.14 -27.31 -7.65
N GLY A 44 26.22 -26.71 -8.17
CA GLY A 44 26.58 -26.82 -9.61
C GLY A 44 26.05 -25.70 -10.50
N LEU A 45 25.53 -24.60 -9.92
CA LEU A 45 25.03 -23.42 -10.66
C LEU A 45 26.00 -22.24 -10.54
N SER A 46 27.29 -22.43 -10.86
CA SER A 46 28.36 -21.44 -10.65
C SER A 46 28.17 -20.10 -11.36
N GLY A 47 27.45 -20.08 -12.49
CA GLY A 47 27.20 -18.89 -13.28
C GLY A 47 25.84 -18.22 -13.03
N VAL A 48 25.08 -18.66 -12.02
CA VAL A 48 23.73 -18.14 -11.76
C VAL A 48 23.77 -16.67 -11.29
N MET A 49 22.81 -15.88 -11.75
CA MET A 49 22.64 -14.51 -11.32
C MET A 49 21.73 -14.41 -10.08
N SER A 50 21.95 -13.41 -9.25
CA SER A 50 21.02 -13.10 -8.17
C SER A 50 19.63 -12.76 -8.74
N TYR A 51 18.57 -13.32 -8.15
CA TYR A 51 17.18 -13.23 -8.62
C TYR A 51 16.92 -13.86 -10.00
N GLU A 52 17.81 -14.71 -10.49
CA GLU A 52 17.55 -15.53 -11.68
C GLU A 52 16.48 -16.59 -11.38
N VAL A 53 15.53 -16.76 -12.29
CA VAL A 53 14.53 -17.83 -12.19
C VAL A 53 15.20 -19.16 -12.53
N LEU A 54 14.96 -20.16 -11.72
CA LEU A 54 15.41 -21.53 -11.88
C LEU A 54 14.21 -22.43 -12.03
N GLU A 55 14.36 -23.48 -12.87
CA GLU A 55 13.31 -24.47 -13.13
C GLU A 55 13.78 -25.84 -12.64
N PHE A 56 12.98 -26.45 -11.79
CA PHE A 56 13.20 -27.78 -11.27
C PHE A 56 12.64 -28.83 -12.25
N GLU A 57 13.26 -30.00 -12.30
CA GLU A 57 12.78 -31.14 -13.10
C GLU A 57 11.34 -31.53 -12.81
N THR A 58 10.85 -31.19 -11.62
CA THR A 58 9.47 -31.40 -11.16
C THR A 58 8.46 -30.42 -11.78
N GLY A 59 8.92 -29.40 -12.53
CA GLY A 59 8.13 -28.30 -13.07
C GLY A 59 7.97 -27.13 -12.10
N ASP A 60 8.41 -27.29 -10.85
CA ASP A 60 8.42 -26.17 -9.89
C ASP A 60 9.44 -25.12 -10.34
N LYS A 61 9.18 -23.86 -9.98
CA LYS A 61 10.08 -22.73 -10.23
C LYS A 61 10.55 -22.13 -8.93
N GLY A 62 11.70 -21.50 -8.96
CA GLY A 62 12.25 -20.78 -7.82
C GLY A 62 13.18 -19.65 -8.26
N VAL A 63 13.63 -18.85 -7.32
CA VAL A 63 14.55 -17.75 -7.56
C VAL A 63 15.83 -17.93 -6.76
N ALA A 64 17.00 -17.68 -7.39
CA ALA A 64 18.30 -17.69 -6.73
C ALA A 64 18.41 -16.49 -5.77
N ALA A 65 18.42 -16.75 -4.45
CA ALA A 65 18.40 -15.72 -3.42
C ALA A 65 19.69 -15.56 -2.63
N ASN A 66 20.46 -16.64 -2.49
CA ASN A 66 21.73 -16.65 -1.78
C ASN A 66 22.79 -17.33 -2.63
N LEU A 67 23.83 -16.59 -3.01
CA LEU A 67 24.93 -17.11 -3.84
C LEU A 67 26.12 -17.34 -2.93
N GLU A 68 26.46 -18.62 -2.72
CA GLU A 68 27.64 -19.07 -1.98
C GLU A 68 28.69 -19.62 -2.97
N GLU A 69 29.90 -19.85 -2.55
CA GLU A 69 30.99 -20.31 -3.40
C GLU A 69 30.67 -21.64 -4.10
N ASP A 70 30.10 -22.60 -3.37
CA ASP A 70 29.81 -23.95 -3.85
C ASP A 70 28.31 -24.24 -4.01
N SER A 71 27.44 -23.34 -3.60
CA SER A 71 26.00 -23.61 -3.58
C SER A 71 25.16 -22.36 -3.75
N VAL A 72 23.91 -22.56 -4.14
CA VAL A 72 22.91 -21.52 -4.33
C VAL A 72 21.71 -21.82 -3.46
N GLY A 73 21.34 -20.87 -2.60
CA GLY A 73 20.07 -20.91 -1.90
C GLY A 73 18.96 -20.43 -2.80
N VAL A 74 18.01 -21.31 -3.09
CA VAL A 74 16.89 -21.07 -4.01
C VAL A 74 15.60 -21.01 -3.23
N ILE A 75 14.88 -19.91 -3.34
CA ILE A 75 13.53 -19.75 -2.80
C ILE A 75 12.56 -20.34 -3.84
N VAL A 76 11.86 -21.41 -3.46
CA VAL A 76 10.93 -22.11 -4.33
C VAL A 76 9.55 -21.47 -4.28
N PHE A 77 8.90 -21.29 -5.42
CA PHE A 77 7.54 -20.79 -5.52
C PHE A 77 6.55 -21.94 -5.28
N GLY A 78 5.66 -21.75 -4.32
CA GLY A 78 4.71 -22.78 -3.92
C GLY A 78 5.26 -23.76 -2.88
N PHE A 79 4.68 -24.94 -2.81
CA PHE A 79 4.97 -25.91 -1.75
C PHE A 79 6.15 -26.84 -2.05
N GLY A 80 6.56 -26.97 -3.32
CA GLY A 80 7.69 -27.80 -3.74
C GLY A 80 7.60 -29.27 -3.30
N ASN A 81 6.38 -29.83 -3.17
CA ASN A 81 6.11 -31.15 -2.58
C ASN A 81 6.85 -32.31 -3.28
N ASN A 82 7.24 -32.12 -4.53
CA ASN A 82 7.91 -33.14 -5.35
C ASN A 82 9.42 -32.94 -5.39
N ILE A 83 9.95 -31.87 -4.82
CA ILE A 83 11.39 -31.58 -4.81
C ILE A 83 12.06 -32.47 -3.77
N LYS A 84 13.10 -33.19 -4.17
CA LYS A 84 13.88 -34.11 -3.35
C LYS A 84 15.38 -33.83 -3.53
N GLU A 85 16.18 -34.36 -2.62
CA GLU A 85 17.62 -34.40 -2.78
C GLU A 85 17.97 -35.14 -4.09
N GLY A 86 18.87 -34.55 -4.87
CA GLY A 86 19.25 -35.06 -6.22
C GLY A 86 18.37 -34.56 -7.37
N THR A 87 17.23 -33.88 -7.12
CA THR A 87 16.42 -33.26 -8.17
C THR A 87 17.26 -32.30 -9.00
N SER A 88 17.15 -32.39 -10.34
CA SER A 88 17.87 -31.51 -11.26
C SER A 88 17.22 -30.13 -11.33
N VAL A 89 18.04 -29.10 -11.42
CA VAL A 89 17.62 -27.69 -11.49
C VAL A 89 18.33 -27.02 -12.66
N LYS A 90 17.57 -26.40 -13.57
CA LYS A 90 18.07 -25.71 -14.76
C LYS A 90 18.02 -24.20 -14.59
N ARG A 91 19.02 -23.50 -15.11
CA ARG A 91 19.00 -22.06 -15.26
C ARG A 91 18.07 -21.64 -16.40
N THR A 92 17.28 -20.61 -16.18
CA THR A 92 16.49 -19.99 -17.25
C THR A 92 17.21 -18.82 -17.91
N LYS A 93 18.30 -18.32 -17.32
CA LYS A 93 19.04 -17.10 -17.72
C LYS A 93 18.13 -15.87 -17.79
N SER A 94 16.97 -15.92 -17.17
CA SER A 94 16.02 -14.82 -17.10
C SER A 94 15.75 -14.40 -15.66
N LEU A 95 15.65 -13.08 -15.45
CA LEU A 95 15.22 -12.53 -14.17
C LEU A 95 13.70 -12.62 -14.07
N MET A 96 13.19 -12.66 -12.84
CA MET A 96 11.77 -12.75 -12.60
C MET A 96 11.03 -11.52 -13.12
N LYS A 97 9.95 -11.78 -13.87
CA LYS A 97 9.07 -10.77 -14.50
C LYS A 97 7.65 -11.04 -14.12
N VAL A 98 6.85 -9.97 -14.11
CA VAL A 98 5.38 -10.03 -13.96
C VAL A 98 4.70 -9.32 -15.12
N PRO A 99 3.48 -9.75 -15.51
CA PRO A 99 2.69 -9.04 -16.50
C PRO A 99 2.34 -7.65 -15.97
N VAL A 100 2.30 -6.67 -16.86
CA VAL A 100 1.98 -5.28 -16.54
C VAL A 100 1.06 -4.68 -17.60
N GLY A 101 0.67 -3.44 -17.43
CA GLY A 101 -0.18 -2.72 -18.38
C GLY A 101 -1.68 -2.84 -18.08
N ASP A 102 -2.51 -2.42 -19.02
CA ASP A 102 -3.96 -2.39 -18.81
C ASP A 102 -4.58 -3.80 -18.74
N ALA A 103 -3.89 -4.83 -19.25
CA ALA A 103 -4.36 -6.21 -19.20
C ALA A 103 -4.48 -6.79 -17.79
N VAL A 104 -3.76 -6.23 -16.79
CA VAL A 104 -3.83 -6.68 -15.40
C VAL A 104 -4.91 -5.93 -14.61
N VAL A 105 -5.46 -4.83 -15.13
CA VAL A 105 -6.50 -4.06 -14.44
C VAL A 105 -7.80 -4.86 -14.36
N GLY A 106 -8.46 -4.83 -13.22
CA GLY A 106 -9.67 -5.63 -12.97
C GLY A 106 -9.42 -7.07 -12.56
N ARG A 107 -8.17 -7.48 -12.39
CA ARG A 107 -7.77 -8.86 -12.11
C ARG A 107 -7.32 -9.06 -10.67
N VAL A 108 -7.45 -10.31 -10.21
CA VAL A 108 -6.87 -10.78 -8.94
C VAL A 108 -5.78 -11.78 -9.28
N LEU A 109 -4.56 -11.48 -8.84
CA LEU A 109 -3.34 -12.19 -9.22
C LEU A 109 -2.64 -12.76 -7.98
N ASN A 110 -1.82 -13.79 -8.17
CA ASN A 110 -0.86 -14.22 -7.16
C ASN A 110 0.44 -13.39 -7.21
N ALA A 111 1.39 -13.70 -6.35
CA ALA A 111 2.68 -12.99 -6.29
C ALA A 111 3.56 -13.17 -7.55
N LEU A 112 3.27 -14.15 -8.40
CA LEU A 112 3.95 -14.38 -9.68
C LEU A 112 3.28 -13.62 -10.84
N GLY A 113 2.16 -12.95 -10.59
CA GLY A 113 1.35 -12.27 -11.61
C GLY A 113 0.42 -13.22 -12.37
N GLU A 114 0.21 -14.45 -11.88
CA GLU A 114 -0.72 -15.40 -12.45
C GLU A 114 -2.14 -15.13 -11.95
N PRO A 115 -3.17 -15.23 -12.82
CA PRO A 115 -4.55 -14.93 -12.43
C PRO A 115 -5.12 -16.04 -11.53
N ILE A 116 -5.80 -15.63 -10.47
CA ILE A 116 -6.49 -16.51 -9.51
C ILE A 116 -7.99 -16.21 -9.38
N ASP A 117 -8.51 -15.35 -10.25
CA ASP A 117 -9.89 -14.88 -10.26
C ASP A 117 -10.84 -15.69 -11.15
N GLY A 118 -10.34 -16.75 -11.80
CA GLY A 118 -11.14 -17.58 -12.70
C GLY A 118 -11.55 -16.93 -14.02
N LYS A 119 -11.04 -15.72 -14.33
CA LYS A 119 -11.36 -14.97 -15.56
C LYS A 119 -10.46 -15.34 -16.77
N GLY A 120 -9.69 -16.44 -16.69
CA GLY A 120 -8.78 -16.90 -17.73
C GLY A 120 -7.40 -16.23 -17.67
N GLU A 121 -6.52 -16.62 -18.57
CA GLU A 121 -5.15 -16.13 -18.68
C GLU A 121 -5.09 -14.63 -19.02
N ILE A 122 -3.96 -13.99 -18.69
CA ILE A 122 -3.70 -12.59 -19.05
C ILE A 122 -3.01 -12.54 -20.39
N GLU A 123 -3.70 -12.06 -21.39
CA GLU A 123 -3.15 -11.86 -22.74
C GLU A 123 -2.36 -10.54 -22.76
N THR A 124 -1.06 -10.61 -22.58
CA THR A 124 -0.17 -9.44 -22.68
C THR A 124 1.21 -9.81 -23.18
N ASN A 125 1.85 -8.90 -23.90
CA ASN A 125 3.25 -8.97 -24.26
C ASN A 125 4.12 -8.01 -23.40
N GLU A 126 3.51 -7.32 -22.44
CA GLU A 126 4.16 -6.35 -21.58
C GLU A 126 4.51 -6.97 -20.24
N PHE A 127 5.80 -7.05 -19.95
CA PHE A 127 6.34 -7.63 -18.72
C PHE A 127 7.35 -6.68 -18.10
N SER A 128 7.35 -6.58 -16.79
CA SER A 128 8.29 -5.79 -16.01
C SER A 128 9.07 -6.67 -15.05
N LEU A 129 10.36 -6.36 -14.88
CA LEU A 129 11.18 -7.03 -13.86
C LEU A 129 10.65 -6.65 -12.47
N ILE A 130 10.58 -7.61 -11.56
CA ILE A 130 10.15 -7.34 -10.17
C ILE A 130 11.21 -6.57 -9.39
N GLU A 131 12.48 -6.79 -9.69
CA GLU A 131 13.60 -6.07 -9.11
C GLU A 131 14.03 -4.95 -10.05
N GLN A 132 13.70 -3.73 -9.66
CA GLN A 132 14.08 -2.52 -10.38
C GLN A 132 14.68 -1.48 -9.43
N LYS A 133 15.54 -0.66 -10.00
CA LYS A 133 16.15 0.45 -9.29
C LYS A 133 15.14 1.59 -9.13
N ALA A 134 15.04 2.13 -7.92
CA ALA A 134 14.23 3.33 -7.68
C ALA A 134 14.69 4.50 -8.58
N PRO A 135 13.76 5.40 -8.97
CA PRO A 135 14.12 6.60 -9.73
C PRO A 135 15.22 7.42 -9.03
N GLY A 136 16.18 7.90 -9.83
CA GLY A 136 17.28 8.74 -9.34
C GLY A 136 16.79 10.13 -8.89
N ILE A 137 17.67 10.89 -8.24
CA ILE A 137 17.36 12.25 -7.74
C ILE A 137 16.90 13.17 -8.88
N MET A 138 17.56 13.10 -10.04
CA MET A 138 17.25 13.95 -11.18
C MET A 138 15.95 13.58 -11.91
N ASP A 139 15.46 12.37 -11.69
CA ASP A 139 14.21 11.88 -12.28
C ASP A 139 12.99 12.24 -11.45
N ARG A 140 13.19 12.70 -10.20
CA ARG A 140 12.12 13.05 -9.25
C ARG A 140 11.73 14.51 -9.33
N LYS A 141 10.46 14.76 -9.01
CA LYS A 141 9.90 16.10 -8.77
C LYS A 141 9.30 16.14 -7.36
N SER A 142 9.36 17.28 -6.71
CA SER A 142 8.71 17.47 -5.40
C SER A 142 7.21 17.19 -5.50
N VAL A 143 6.67 16.51 -4.52
CA VAL A 143 5.24 16.21 -4.41
C VAL A 143 4.47 17.52 -4.20
N HIS A 144 3.50 17.81 -5.08
CA HIS A 144 2.71 19.05 -5.07
C HIS A 144 1.27 18.86 -5.54
N GLU A 145 0.92 17.67 -6.00
CA GLU A 145 -0.43 17.35 -6.43
C GLU A 145 -1.13 16.51 -5.35
N PRO A 146 -2.37 16.86 -4.92
CA PRO A 146 -3.07 16.07 -3.92
C PRO A 146 -3.49 14.70 -4.46
N LEU A 147 -3.36 13.67 -3.62
CA LEU A 147 -4.08 12.42 -3.73
C LEU A 147 -5.22 12.47 -2.71
N GLN A 148 -6.41 12.74 -3.17
CA GLN A 148 -7.58 12.84 -2.30
C GLN A 148 -8.04 11.46 -1.88
N THR A 149 -8.14 11.23 -0.58
CA THR A 149 -8.59 9.95 -0.02
C THR A 149 -10.09 9.87 0.14
N GLY A 150 -10.77 11.02 0.11
CA GLY A 150 -12.18 11.13 0.41
C GLY A 150 -12.49 11.05 1.91
N ILE A 151 -11.47 10.97 2.76
CA ILE A 151 -11.59 10.91 4.22
C ILE A 151 -11.29 12.29 4.79
N LYS A 152 -12.32 12.94 5.37
CA LYS A 152 -12.24 14.31 5.90
C LYS A 152 -11.02 14.53 6.80
N ALA A 153 -10.80 13.62 7.75
CA ALA A 153 -9.71 13.73 8.70
C ALA A 153 -8.32 13.63 8.05
N ILE A 154 -8.16 12.83 6.99
CA ILE A 154 -6.90 12.69 6.27
C ILE A 154 -6.67 13.88 5.36
N ASP A 155 -7.62 14.18 4.47
CA ASP A 155 -7.47 15.23 3.46
C ASP A 155 -7.29 16.63 4.10
N ALA A 156 -7.89 16.85 5.29
CA ALA A 156 -7.77 18.11 6.03
C ALA A 156 -6.52 18.20 6.92
N LEU A 157 -6.12 17.12 7.60
CA LEU A 157 -5.12 17.17 8.66
C LEU A 157 -3.80 16.47 8.34
N VAL A 158 -3.83 15.41 7.52
CA VAL A 158 -2.67 14.60 7.15
C VAL A 158 -2.69 14.34 5.64
N PRO A 159 -2.67 15.40 4.81
CA PRO A 159 -2.87 15.30 3.37
C PRO A 159 -1.78 14.48 2.70
N ILE A 160 -2.20 13.69 1.71
CA ILE A 160 -1.34 12.82 0.91
C ILE A 160 -1.19 13.42 -0.49
N GLY A 161 0.03 13.44 -0.99
CA GLY A 161 0.32 13.88 -2.35
C GLY A 161 0.66 12.72 -3.30
N ARG A 162 0.44 12.93 -4.59
CA ARG A 162 0.77 11.97 -5.65
C ARG A 162 2.28 11.75 -5.72
N GLY A 163 2.73 10.53 -5.41
CA GLY A 163 4.14 10.15 -5.33
C GLY A 163 4.71 10.14 -3.90
N GLN A 164 3.88 10.41 -2.89
CA GLN A 164 4.25 10.33 -1.47
C GLN A 164 4.15 8.90 -0.95
N ARG A 165 4.91 8.62 0.12
CA ARG A 165 4.83 7.39 0.91
C ARG A 165 4.24 7.75 2.27
N GLU A 166 3.00 7.39 2.52
CA GLU A 166 2.33 7.68 3.78
C GLU A 166 1.96 6.39 4.50
N LEU A 167 2.51 6.20 5.70
CA LEU A 167 2.30 4.99 6.49
C LEU A 167 0.92 5.01 7.17
N ILE A 168 0.18 3.91 7.10
CA ILE A 168 -0.99 3.66 7.93
C ILE A 168 -0.59 2.69 9.04
N ILE A 169 -0.63 3.14 10.29
CA ILE A 169 -0.12 2.37 11.43
C ILE A 169 -1.13 2.32 12.58
N GLY A 170 -1.21 1.20 13.26
CA GLY A 170 -2.08 1.00 14.43
C GLY A 170 -2.30 -0.47 14.75
N ASP A 171 -2.98 -0.73 15.85
CA ASP A 171 -3.26 -2.08 16.32
C ASP A 171 -4.26 -2.85 15.42
N LYS A 172 -4.41 -4.14 15.66
CA LYS A 172 -5.42 -4.96 14.97
C LYS A 172 -6.82 -4.35 15.09
N GLN A 173 -7.59 -4.41 13.99
CA GLN A 173 -8.99 -4.00 13.95
C GLN A 173 -9.25 -2.51 14.25
N THR A 174 -8.26 -1.64 14.11
CA THR A 174 -8.43 -0.18 14.24
C THR A 174 -8.93 0.50 12.95
N GLY A 175 -9.16 -0.26 11.88
CA GLY A 175 -9.68 0.27 10.61
C GLY A 175 -8.63 0.61 9.56
N LYS A 176 -7.38 0.11 9.67
CA LYS A 176 -6.30 0.37 8.70
C LYS A 176 -6.68 0.00 7.26
N THR A 177 -7.15 -1.23 7.05
CA THR A 177 -7.62 -1.72 5.76
C THR A 177 -8.81 -0.92 5.24
N THR A 178 -9.73 -0.50 6.11
CA THR A 178 -10.89 0.32 5.73
C THR A 178 -10.45 1.66 5.16
N VAL A 179 -9.52 2.35 5.83
CA VAL A 179 -8.93 3.62 5.35
C VAL A 179 -8.29 3.44 3.97
N ALA A 180 -7.57 2.34 3.76
CA ALA A 180 -6.93 2.03 2.49
C ALA A 180 -7.97 1.77 1.37
N ILE A 181 -9.05 1.04 1.67
CA ILE A 181 -10.14 0.77 0.72
C ILE A 181 -10.89 2.06 0.37
N ASP A 182 -11.19 2.91 1.36
CA ASP A 182 -11.81 4.22 1.12
C ASP A 182 -10.96 5.08 0.19
N ALA A 183 -9.63 5.09 0.39
CA ALA A 183 -8.71 5.79 -0.50
C ALA A 183 -8.76 5.23 -1.94
N ILE A 184 -8.91 3.91 -2.14
CA ILE A 184 -9.09 3.31 -3.47
C ILE A 184 -10.44 3.73 -4.07
N ILE A 185 -11.53 3.59 -3.34
CA ILE A 185 -12.88 3.92 -3.82
C ILE A 185 -12.94 5.37 -4.31
N ASN A 186 -12.29 6.28 -3.60
CA ASN A 186 -12.26 7.70 -3.97
C ASN A 186 -11.44 8.01 -5.23
N GLN A 187 -10.67 7.06 -5.78
CA GLN A 187 -9.94 7.29 -7.03
C GLN A 187 -10.80 7.17 -8.28
N LYS A 188 -12.08 6.82 -8.14
CA LYS A 188 -13.01 6.76 -9.27
C LYS A 188 -13.03 8.11 -10.02
N GLY A 189 -12.71 8.09 -11.32
CA GLY A 189 -12.64 9.29 -12.14
C GLY A 189 -11.41 10.19 -11.91
N GLN A 190 -10.49 9.84 -11.02
CA GLN A 190 -9.28 10.62 -10.72
C GLN A 190 -8.07 10.26 -11.61
N ASN A 191 -8.24 9.36 -12.57
CA ASN A 191 -7.17 8.86 -13.44
C ASN A 191 -5.98 8.27 -12.64
N VAL A 192 -6.28 7.46 -11.62
CA VAL A 192 -5.31 6.76 -10.79
C VAL A 192 -5.61 5.27 -10.84
N ILE A 193 -4.61 4.46 -11.20
CA ILE A 193 -4.70 3.00 -11.12
C ILE A 193 -4.31 2.58 -9.70
N CYS A 194 -5.12 1.74 -9.08
CA CYS A 194 -4.92 1.28 -7.72
C CYS A 194 -4.38 -0.15 -7.71
N ILE A 195 -3.39 -0.43 -6.87
CA ILE A 195 -2.84 -1.77 -6.66
C ILE A 195 -2.99 -2.09 -5.17
N TYR A 196 -3.77 -3.12 -4.85
CA TYR A 196 -3.91 -3.61 -3.49
C TYR A 196 -3.13 -4.91 -3.33
N VAL A 197 -2.11 -4.90 -2.49
CA VAL A 197 -1.26 -6.06 -2.22
C VAL A 197 -1.59 -6.62 -0.86
N ALA A 198 -2.26 -7.76 -0.84
CA ALA A 198 -2.56 -8.53 0.37
C ALA A 198 -1.38 -9.45 0.71
N ILE A 199 -0.78 -9.26 1.88
CA ILE A 199 0.41 -10.01 2.30
C ILE A 199 0.09 -10.77 3.58
N GLY A 200 0.09 -12.11 3.52
CA GLY A 200 -0.18 -12.95 4.68
C GLY A 200 -1.57 -12.73 5.31
N GLN A 201 -2.52 -12.23 4.53
CA GLN A 201 -3.92 -12.05 4.97
C GLN A 201 -4.68 -13.37 4.83
N LYS A 202 -5.78 -13.52 5.60
CA LYS A 202 -6.68 -14.65 5.41
C LYS A 202 -7.41 -14.51 4.07
N GLU A 203 -7.58 -15.59 3.32
CA GLU A 203 -8.30 -15.57 2.05
C GLU A 203 -9.72 -14.99 2.17
N SER A 204 -10.43 -15.30 3.27
CA SER A 204 -11.75 -14.73 3.54
C SER A 204 -11.72 -13.19 3.66
N THR A 205 -10.65 -12.62 4.21
CA THR A 205 -10.47 -11.18 4.32
C THR A 205 -10.22 -10.56 2.94
N VAL A 206 -9.35 -11.18 2.14
CA VAL A 206 -9.06 -10.71 0.78
C VAL A 206 -10.31 -10.80 -0.09
N ALA A 207 -11.07 -11.90 0.00
CA ALA A 207 -12.34 -12.03 -0.70
C ALA A 207 -13.36 -10.94 -0.32
N GLN A 208 -13.41 -10.52 0.94
CA GLN A 208 -14.24 -9.38 1.38
C GLN A 208 -13.76 -8.06 0.77
N VAL A 209 -12.44 -7.83 0.70
CA VAL A 209 -11.88 -6.63 0.06
C VAL A 209 -12.25 -6.60 -1.43
N VAL A 210 -12.03 -7.70 -2.16
CA VAL A 210 -12.37 -7.79 -3.59
C VAL A 210 -13.87 -7.51 -3.81
N ARG A 211 -14.76 -8.13 -3.02
CA ARG A 211 -16.21 -7.88 -3.10
C ARG A 211 -16.56 -6.41 -2.86
N LYS A 212 -15.89 -5.77 -1.87
CA LYS A 212 -16.11 -4.34 -1.63
C LYS A 212 -15.65 -3.48 -2.81
N LEU A 213 -14.49 -3.76 -3.39
CA LEU A 213 -14.02 -3.05 -4.57
C LEU A 213 -14.97 -3.26 -5.78
N GLU A 214 -15.51 -4.46 -5.96
CA GLU A 214 -16.52 -4.75 -6.99
C GLU A 214 -17.83 -4.01 -6.73
N GLU A 215 -18.34 -4.02 -5.50
CA GLU A 215 -19.58 -3.34 -5.09
C GLU A 215 -19.55 -1.84 -5.40
N TYR A 216 -18.41 -1.20 -5.22
CA TYR A 216 -18.22 0.23 -5.51
C TYR A 216 -17.69 0.53 -6.93
N GLY A 217 -17.55 -0.51 -7.78
CA GLY A 217 -17.01 -0.39 -9.13
C GLY A 217 -15.54 -0.02 -9.18
N ALA A 218 -14.81 -0.20 -8.07
CA ALA A 218 -13.40 0.15 -7.97
C ALA A 218 -12.48 -0.87 -8.65
N MET A 219 -12.95 -2.09 -8.93
CA MET A 219 -12.18 -3.06 -9.70
C MET A 219 -11.90 -2.62 -11.14
N GLU A 220 -12.71 -1.71 -11.72
CA GLU A 220 -12.50 -1.19 -13.07
C GLU A 220 -11.14 -0.46 -13.24
N TYR A 221 -10.55 0.01 -12.15
CA TYR A 221 -9.26 0.72 -12.13
C TYR A 221 -8.30 0.15 -11.08
N SER A 222 -8.54 -1.08 -10.61
CA SER A 222 -7.73 -1.70 -9.56
C SER A 222 -7.17 -3.05 -9.97
N VAL A 223 -6.03 -3.39 -9.39
CA VAL A 223 -5.39 -4.72 -9.45
C VAL A 223 -5.25 -5.21 -8.02
N VAL A 224 -5.58 -6.47 -7.77
CA VAL A 224 -5.39 -7.11 -6.47
C VAL A 224 -4.32 -8.18 -6.59
N ILE A 225 -3.30 -8.11 -5.73
CA ILE A 225 -2.27 -9.15 -5.63
C ILE A 225 -2.46 -9.84 -4.28
N ASN A 226 -2.64 -11.15 -4.31
CA ASN A 226 -2.84 -11.95 -3.11
C ASN A 226 -1.67 -12.90 -2.88
N ALA A 227 -1.07 -12.81 -1.70
CA ALA A 227 -0.23 -13.83 -1.11
C ALA A 227 -0.80 -14.12 0.28
N SER A 228 -1.64 -15.13 0.37
CA SER A 228 -2.44 -15.45 1.56
C SER A 228 -1.57 -15.97 2.71
N ALA A 229 -2.16 -16.07 3.90
CA ALA A 229 -1.49 -16.65 5.07
C ALA A 229 -1.21 -18.16 4.90
N SER A 230 -1.86 -18.83 3.93
CA SER A 230 -1.61 -20.24 3.59
C SER A 230 -0.52 -20.41 2.52
N ASP A 231 -0.12 -19.34 1.85
CA ASP A 231 0.95 -19.39 0.87
C ASP A 231 2.33 -19.43 1.54
N SER A 232 3.32 -19.93 0.81
CA SER A 232 4.70 -19.98 1.30
C SER A 232 5.25 -18.58 1.65
N ALA A 233 6.22 -18.53 2.56
CA ALA A 233 6.92 -17.29 2.89
C ALA A 233 7.52 -16.62 1.64
N ALA A 234 7.94 -17.41 0.66
CA ALA A 234 8.44 -16.93 -0.63
C ALA A 234 7.41 -16.08 -1.39
N MET A 235 6.17 -16.57 -1.49
CA MET A 235 5.08 -15.85 -2.16
C MET A 235 4.72 -14.55 -1.42
N GLN A 236 4.66 -14.61 -0.08
CA GLN A 236 4.41 -13.42 0.75
C GLN A 236 5.54 -12.37 0.63
N TYR A 237 6.79 -12.83 0.49
CA TYR A 237 7.93 -11.94 0.27
C TYR A 237 7.90 -11.27 -1.12
N LEU A 238 7.51 -12.00 -2.17
CA LEU A 238 7.52 -11.50 -3.55
C LEU A 238 6.36 -10.57 -3.86
N ALA A 239 5.19 -10.77 -3.25
CA ALA A 239 3.96 -10.05 -3.57
C ALA A 239 4.11 -8.51 -3.65
N PRO A 240 4.75 -7.81 -2.68
CA PRO A 240 4.91 -6.37 -2.76
C PRO A 240 5.83 -5.92 -3.90
N TYR A 241 6.83 -6.72 -4.26
CA TYR A 241 7.71 -6.42 -5.39
C TYR A 241 7.01 -6.59 -6.73
N SER A 242 6.15 -7.59 -6.86
CA SER A 242 5.28 -7.76 -8.04
C SER A 242 4.30 -6.59 -8.17
N GLY A 243 3.67 -6.19 -7.07
CA GLY A 243 2.76 -5.04 -7.06
C GLY A 243 3.43 -3.73 -7.43
N VAL A 244 4.60 -3.45 -6.88
CA VAL A 244 5.30 -2.20 -7.20
C VAL A 244 5.76 -2.17 -8.65
N ALA A 245 6.17 -3.31 -9.23
CA ALA A 245 6.54 -3.40 -10.66
C ALA A 245 5.36 -3.05 -11.58
N MET A 246 4.13 -3.50 -11.23
CA MET A 246 2.92 -3.11 -11.94
C MET A 246 2.61 -1.61 -11.78
N GLY A 247 2.78 -1.06 -10.58
CA GLY A 247 2.58 0.37 -10.32
C GLY A 247 3.60 1.26 -11.04
N GLU A 248 4.85 0.83 -11.12
CA GLU A 248 5.92 1.53 -11.84
C GLU A 248 5.65 1.63 -13.33
N TYR A 249 5.08 0.59 -13.93
CA TYR A 249 4.69 0.62 -15.33
C TYR A 249 3.79 1.84 -15.61
N PHE A 250 2.74 2.06 -14.83
CA PHE A 250 1.84 3.20 -15.02
C PHE A 250 2.55 4.53 -14.76
N ARG A 251 3.35 4.62 -13.70
CA ARG A 251 4.16 5.80 -13.39
C ARG A 251 5.07 6.19 -14.56
N ASP A 252 5.77 5.21 -15.13
CA ASP A 252 6.76 5.42 -16.18
C ASP A 252 6.12 5.73 -17.56
N HIS A 253 4.81 5.41 -17.70
CA HIS A 253 3.98 5.78 -18.85
C HIS A 253 3.13 7.05 -18.61
N ALA A 254 3.64 7.99 -17.80
CA ALA A 254 3.00 9.28 -17.52
C ALA A 254 1.59 9.18 -16.91
N ARG A 255 1.28 8.06 -16.25
CA ARG A 255 0.02 7.84 -15.51
C ARG A 255 0.26 7.94 -14.02
N HIS A 256 -0.80 7.84 -13.24
CA HIS A 256 -0.74 7.86 -11.78
C HIS A 256 -1.17 6.52 -11.23
N ALA A 257 -0.44 6.03 -10.22
CA ALA A 257 -0.81 4.82 -9.51
C ALA A 257 -0.76 5.03 -8.00
N LEU A 258 -1.63 4.30 -7.31
CA LEU A 258 -1.68 4.18 -5.85
C LEU A 258 -1.45 2.71 -5.49
N ILE A 259 -0.45 2.43 -4.66
CA ILE A 259 -0.21 1.08 -4.17
C ILE A 259 -0.39 1.00 -2.66
N ILE A 260 -1.09 -0.03 -2.22
CA ILE A 260 -1.34 -0.35 -0.82
C ILE A 260 -0.65 -1.67 -0.49
N TYR A 261 0.13 -1.71 0.60
CA TYR A 261 0.75 -2.92 1.10
C TYR A 261 0.10 -3.33 2.42
N ASP A 262 -0.77 -4.31 2.40
CA ASP A 262 -1.51 -4.79 3.58
C ASP A 262 -1.10 -6.22 3.98
N ASP A 263 -0.10 -6.46 4.87
CA ASP A 263 0.68 -5.47 5.58
C ASP A 263 2.20 -5.79 5.53
N LEU A 264 3.03 -4.77 5.73
CA LEU A 264 4.49 -4.92 5.75
C LEU A 264 5.03 -5.58 7.01
N SER A 265 4.26 -5.66 8.10
CA SER A 265 4.65 -6.42 9.29
C SER A 265 4.76 -7.91 8.96
N LYS A 266 3.78 -8.45 8.23
CA LYS A 266 3.78 -9.84 7.77
C LYS A 266 4.84 -10.09 6.69
N HIS A 267 5.06 -9.12 5.80
CA HIS A 267 6.17 -9.18 4.86
C HIS A 267 7.52 -9.34 5.56
N ALA A 268 7.75 -8.57 6.63
CA ALA A 268 8.97 -8.71 7.44
C ALA A 268 9.08 -10.09 8.10
N VAL A 269 7.96 -10.64 8.60
CA VAL A 269 7.92 -11.99 9.19
C VAL A 269 8.26 -13.05 8.15
N ALA A 270 7.67 -12.98 6.95
CA ALA A 270 8.01 -13.90 5.85
C ALA A 270 9.49 -13.83 5.47
N TYR A 271 10.05 -12.62 5.40
CA TYR A 271 11.48 -12.44 5.12
C TYR A 271 12.38 -12.98 6.24
N ARG A 272 11.98 -12.83 7.52
CA ARG A 272 12.66 -13.44 8.66
C ARG A 272 12.68 -14.96 8.55
N GLU A 273 11.54 -15.58 8.22
CA GLU A 273 11.43 -17.02 8.04
C GLU A 273 12.39 -17.53 6.95
N ILE A 274 12.34 -16.95 5.76
CA ILE A 274 13.24 -17.28 4.65
C ILE A 274 14.72 -17.13 5.08
N SER A 275 15.06 -16.05 5.77
CA SER A 275 16.44 -15.76 6.19
C SER A 275 16.95 -16.75 7.22
N LEU A 276 16.11 -17.20 8.15
CA LEU A 276 16.46 -18.22 9.13
C LEU A 276 16.67 -19.59 8.47
N ILE A 277 15.85 -19.97 7.50
CA ILE A 277 16.01 -21.20 6.73
C ILE A 277 17.32 -21.16 5.91
N LEU A 278 17.63 -20.02 5.30
CA LEU A 278 18.91 -19.77 4.62
C LEU A 278 20.11 -19.63 5.58
N ARG A 279 19.90 -19.80 6.90
CA ARG A 279 20.91 -19.67 7.95
C ARG A 279 21.65 -18.33 7.97
N ARG A 280 20.98 -17.25 7.52
CA ARG A 280 21.52 -15.90 7.66
C ARG A 280 21.55 -15.52 9.15
N PRO A 281 22.63 -14.85 9.64
CA PRO A 281 22.71 -14.51 11.05
C PRO A 281 21.57 -13.56 11.47
N PRO A 282 20.80 -13.91 12.53
CA PRO A 282 19.73 -13.07 13.02
C PRO A 282 20.25 -11.86 13.80
N GLY A 283 19.55 -10.73 13.66
CA GLY A 283 19.74 -9.52 14.45
C GLY A 283 18.63 -9.32 15.50
N ARG A 284 18.22 -8.06 15.69
CA ARG A 284 17.16 -7.69 16.64
C ARG A 284 15.84 -8.41 16.31
N GLU A 285 15.18 -8.97 17.31
CA GLU A 285 13.92 -9.72 17.20
C GLU A 285 14.00 -10.88 16.17
N ALA A 286 15.21 -11.45 16.00
CA ALA A 286 15.53 -12.47 15.01
C ALA A 286 15.33 -12.04 13.54
N PHE A 287 15.13 -10.77 13.24
CA PHE A 287 15.13 -10.26 11.87
C PHE A 287 16.56 -10.23 11.31
N PRO A 288 16.73 -10.48 10.01
CA PRO A 288 18.04 -10.34 9.37
C PRO A 288 18.47 -8.86 9.34
N GLY A 289 19.78 -8.62 9.31
CA GLY A 289 20.34 -7.26 9.39
C GLY A 289 19.95 -6.33 8.26
N ASP A 290 19.50 -6.87 7.12
CA ASP A 290 19.10 -6.15 5.93
C ASP A 290 17.57 -5.90 5.81
N VAL A 291 16.78 -6.19 6.85
CA VAL A 291 15.33 -5.98 6.81
C VAL A 291 14.95 -4.51 6.55
N PHE A 292 15.73 -3.56 7.06
CA PHE A 292 15.56 -2.15 6.75
C PHE A 292 15.74 -1.88 5.24
N TYR A 293 16.77 -2.46 4.64
CA TYR A 293 17.05 -2.31 3.22
C TYR A 293 15.95 -2.90 2.34
N ILE A 294 15.37 -4.04 2.73
CA ILE A 294 14.25 -4.66 2.01
C ILE A 294 13.07 -3.69 1.88
N HIS A 295 12.68 -3.05 2.97
CA HIS A 295 11.56 -2.10 2.95
C HIS A 295 11.96 -0.74 2.32
N SER A 296 13.17 -0.27 2.53
CA SER A 296 13.60 1.00 1.93
C SER A 296 13.69 0.90 0.41
N ARG A 297 14.27 -0.18 -0.14
CA ARG A 297 14.34 -0.37 -1.60
C ARG A 297 12.95 -0.56 -2.24
N LEU A 298 11.99 -1.15 -1.51
CA LEU A 298 10.61 -1.28 -1.96
C LEU A 298 9.92 0.10 -2.00
N LEU A 299 9.94 0.83 -0.89
CA LEU A 299 9.21 2.08 -0.73
C LEU A 299 9.84 3.25 -1.49
N GLU A 300 11.17 3.26 -1.70
CA GLU A 300 11.84 4.27 -2.52
C GLU A 300 11.46 4.23 -4.01
N ARG A 301 10.86 3.14 -4.48
CA ARG A 301 10.31 3.01 -5.83
C ARG A 301 9.06 3.88 -6.04
N ALA A 302 8.33 4.21 -4.96
CA ALA A 302 7.25 5.18 -4.99
C ALA A 302 7.82 6.60 -5.10
N ALA A 303 7.40 7.33 -6.13
CA ALA A 303 7.89 8.68 -6.40
C ALA A 303 6.97 9.45 -7.37
N LYS A 304 7.10 10.79 -7.37
CA LYS A 304 6.63 11.67 -8.45
C LYS A 304 7.78 11.88 -9.42
N LEU A 305 7.57 11.56 -10.69
CA LEU A 305 8.57 11.80 -11.72
C LEU A 305 8.56 13.26 -12.20
N CYS A 306 9.71 13.71 -12.69
CA CYS A 306 9.85 15.03 -13.29
C CYS A 306 9.15 15.11 -14.66
N ASP A 307 8.91 16.34 -15.14
CA ASP A 307 8.17 16.57 -16.39
C ASP A 307 8.88 15.95 -17.62
N LYS A 308 10.22 15.87 -17.60
CA LYS A 308 11.01 15.21 -18.65
C LYS A 308 10.74 13.70 -18.75
N LYS A 309 10.28 13.09 -17.66
CA LYS A 309 9.92 11.66 -17.57
C LYS A 309 8.40 11.43 -17.62
N GLY A 310 7.64 12.43 -18.10
CA GLY A 310 6.20 12.31 -18.26
C GLY A 310 5.36 12.66 -17.03
N ALA A 311 5.97 13.13 -15.93
CA ALA A 311 5.29 13.56 -14.71
C ALA A 311 4.34 12.52 -14.07
N GLY A 312 4.52 11.24 -14.35
CA GLY A 312 3.76 10.16 -13.69
C GLY A 312 4.06 10.07 -12.19
N SER A 313 3.26 9.36 -11.45
CA SER A 313 3.47 9.15 -10.02
C SER A 313 3.06 7.77 -9.55
N LEU A 314 3.78 7.26 -8.55
CA LEU A 314 3.40 6.09 -7.78
C LEU A 314 3.38 6.49 -6.30
N THR A 315 2.19 6.52 -5.72
CA THR A 315 1.95 6.82 -4.30
C THR A 315 1.87 5.51 -3.52
N ALA A 316 2.52 5.42 -2.37
CA ALA A 316 2.50 4.21 -1.55
C ALA A 316 1.83 4.45 -0.20
N LEU A 317 0.90 3.57 0.16
CA LEU A 317 0.27 3.49 1.47
C LEU A 317 0.63 2.14 2.12
N PRO A 318 1.82 2.00 2.72
CA PRO A 318 2.14 0.82 3.50
C PRO A 318 1.30 0.79 4.76
N ILE A 319 0.85 -0.42 5.13
CA ILE A 319 0.18 -0.69 6.39
C ILE A 319 1.14 -1.44 7.30
N VAL A 320 1.22 -1.01 8.56
CA VAL A 320 1.99 -1.67 9.62
C VAL A 320 1.10 -1.90 10.83
N GLU A 321 1.22 -3.09 11.39
CA GLU A 321 0.50 -3.47 12.60
C GLU A 321 1.37 -3.23 13.84
N THR A 322 0.81 -2.57 14.84
CA THR A 322 1.39 -2.43 16.18
C THR A 322 0.74 -3.41 17.16
N GLN A 323 1.39 -3.59 18.29
CA GLN A 323 0.83 -4.31 19.44
C GLN A 323 0.75 -3.33 20.62
N ALA A 324 -0.44 -3.16 21.18
CA ALA A 324 -0.71 -2.24 22.28
C ALA A 324 -0.22 -0.79 22.02
N GLY A 325 -0.31 -0.34 20.77
CA GLY A 325 0.10 1.00 20.36
C GLY A 325 1.62 1.26 20.34
N ASP A 326 2.45 0.21 20.48
CA ASP A 326 3.91 0.38 20.52
C ASP A 326 4.50 0.69 19.14
N VAL A 327 4.71 1.97 18.88
CA VAL A 327 5.40 2.48 17.68
C VAL A 327 6.92 2.39 17.77
N SER A 328 7.48 2.06 18.96
CA SER A 328 8.92 1.94 19.17
C SER A 328 9.48 0.56 18.82
N ALA A 329 8.61 -0.39 18.49
CA ALA A 329 8.99 -1.72 18.01
C ALA A 329 9.82 -1.63 16.72
N TYR A 330 10.58 -2.69 16.43
CA TYR A 330 11.62 -2.64 15.40
C TYR A 330 11.09 -2.36 14.00
N ILE A 331 10.09 -3.08 13.54
CA ILE A 331 9.51 -2.87 12.18
C ILE A 331 8.77 -1.54 12.06
N PRO A 332 7.86 -1.14 12.99
CA PRO A 332 7.26 0.19 12.98
C PRO A 332 8.27 1.33 12.87
N THR A 333 9.31 1.34 13.70
CA THR A 333 10.36 2.37 13.69
C THR A 333 11.06 2.46 12.35
N ASN A 334 11.39 1.32 11.74
CA ASN A 334 12.03 1.27 10.43
C ASN A 334 11.13 1.90 9.35
N ILE A 335 9.86 1.52 9.29
CA ILE A 335 8.94 2.02 8.24
C ILE A 335 8.63 3.51 8.44
N ILE A 336 8.44 3.99 9.68
CA ILE A 336 8.27 5.42 10.00
C ILE A 336 9.46 6.24 9.47
N SER A 337 10.67 5.71 9.58
CA SER A 337 11.87 6.42 9.11
C SER A 337 12.00 6.50 7.58
N ILE A 338 11.47 5.49 6.87
CA ILE A 338 11.50 5.40 5.40
C ILE A 338 10.40 6.26 4.76
N THR A 339 9.25 6.40 5.42
CA THR A 339 8.07 7.06 4.87
C THR A 339 8.08 8.57 5.04
N ASP A 340 7.26 9.28 4.29
CA ASP A 340 7.13 10.73 4.29
C ASP A 340 6.08 11.23 5.30
N GLY A 341 5.69 10.37 6.23
CA GLY A 341 4.71 10.62 7.27
C GLY A 341 3.95 9.37 7.66
N GLN A 342 3.05 9.51 8.63
CA GLN A 342 2.23 8.42 9.13
C GLN A 342 0.83 8.88 9.55
N ILE A 343 -0.15 8.03 9.32
CA ILE A 343 -1.51 8.10 9.84
C ILE A 343 -1.61 7.08 10.97
N PHE A 344 -1.68 7.55 12.20
CA PHE A 344 -1.74 6.71 13.40
C PHE A 344 -3.19 6.47 13.80
N LEU A 345 -3.61 5.20 13.79
CA LEU A 345 -4.93 4.75 14.21
C LEU A 345 -4.86 4.20 15.64
N GLU A 346 -5.60 4.80 16.53
CA GLU A 346 -5.57 4.54 17.97
C GLU A 346 -6.78 3.71 18.42
N THR A 347 -6.50 2.69 19.21
CA THR A 347 -7.51 1.74 19.71
C THR A 347 -8.55 2.43 20.60
N ASP A 348 -8.13 3.33 21.50
CA ASP A 348 -9.02 4.04 22.41
C ASP A 348 -9.99 4.95 21.67
N LEU A 349 -9.53 5.64 20.62
CA LEU A 349 -10.41 6.44 19.76
C LEU A 349 -11.43 5.56 19.03
N PHE A 350 -11.00 4.39 18.56
CA PHE A 350 -11.90 3.46 17.87
C PHE A 350 -13.03 2.98 18.75
N TYR A 351 -12.72 2.58 19.98
CA TYR A 351 -13.73 2.09 20.93
C TYR A 351 -14.57 3.20 21.53
N SER A 352 -14.07 4.43 21.60
CA SER A 352 -14.87 5.61 21.97
C SER A 352 -15.84 6.07 20.87
N GLY A 353 -15.84 5.41 19.71
CA GLY A 353 -16.74 5.71 18.59
C GLY A 353 -16.25 6.83 17.67
N ILE A 354 -14.99 7.24 17.78
CA ILE A 354 -14.36 8.16 16.82
C ILE A 354 -13.82 7.34 15.66
N ARG A 355 -14.48 7.41 14.52
CA ARG A 355 -14.13 6.64 13.29
C ARG A 355 -14.14 7.55 12.08
N PRO A 356 -13.03 7.59 11.30
CA PRO A 356 -11.77 6.86 11.50
C PRO A 356 -11.05 7.28 12.78
N ALA A 357 -10.37 6.33 13.43
CA ALA A 357 -9.74 6.50 14.73
C ALA A 357 -8.35 7.18 14.64
N ILE A 358 -8.26 8.26 13.88
CA ILE A 358 -7.00 8.95 13.57
C ILE A 358 -6.58 9.81 14.76
N ASN A 359 -5.40 9.50 15.31
CA ASN A 359 -4.78 10.37 16.30
C ASN A 359 -4.08 11.54 15.58
N VAL A 360 -4.69 12.73 15.64
CA VAL A 360 -4.19 13.94 14.97
C VAL A 360 -2.84 14.42 15.53
N GLY A 361 -2.56 14.13 16.79
CA GLY A 361 -1.30 14.52 17.45
C GLY A 361 -0.10 13.72 16.97
N LEU A 362 -0.28 12.40 16.76
CA LEU A 362 0.77 11.47 16.33
C LEU A 362 0.87 11.32 14.81
N SER A 363 -0.19 11.72 14.09
CA SER A 363 -0.22 11.65 12.63
C SER A 363 0.44 12.87 12.01
N VAL A 364 1.30 12.63 11.03
CA VAL A 364 2.12 13.68 10.40
C VAL A 364 2.23 13.40 8.90
N SER A 365 2.03 14.41 8.07
CA SER A 365 2.44 14.42 6.66
C SER A 365 3.62 15.39 6.48
N ARG A 366 4.76 14.89 6.00
CA ARG A 366 5.93 15.76 5.72
C ARG A 366 5.75 16.61 4.48
N VAL A 367 4.83 16.25 3.60
CA VAL A 367 4.45 17.06 2.42
C VAL A 367 3.46 18.16 2.85
N GLY A 368 2.53 17.84 3.72
CA GLY A 368 1.61 18.79 4.33
C GLY A 368 0.80 19.60 3.31
N GLY A 369 0.66 20.89 3.54
CA GLY A 369 -0.18 21.77 2.72
C GLY A 369 0.22 21.90 1.25
N ALA A 370 1.39 21.38 0.81
CA ALA A 370 1.74 21.28 -0.62
C ALA A 370 0.87 20.21 -1.33
N ALA A 371 0.37 19.22 -0.58
CA ALA A 371 -0.55 18.19 -1.06
C ALA A 371 -2.04 18.53 -0.86
N GLN A 372 -2.38 19.79 -0.65
CA GLN A 372 -3.76 20.25 -0.50
C GLN A 372 -4.12 21.26 -1.60
N ILE A 373 -5.38 21.25 -2.03
CA ILE A 373 -5.93 22.35 -2.80
C ILE A 373 -6.03 23.58 -1.89
N LYS A 374 -5.97 24.79 -2.48
CA LYS A 374 -6.00 26.02 -1.69
C LYS A 374 -7.26 26.16 -0.82
N ALA A 375 -8.42 25.74 -1.33
CA ALA A 375 -9.68 25.76 -0.58
C ALA A 375 -9.58 24.92 0.70
N THR A 376 -9.08 23.69 0.65
CA THR A 376 -8.90 22.84 1.83
C THR A 376 -7.93 23.49 2.82
N LYS A 377 -6.81 24.02 2.34
CA LYS A 377 -5.82 24.70 3.17
C LYS A 377 -6.40 25.94 3.89
N GLN A 378 -7.31 26.67 3.22
CA GLN A 378 -7.97 27.83 3.81
C GLN A 378 -8.91 27.45 4.95
N VAL A 379 -9.63 26.32 4.84
CA VAL A 379 -10.62 25.90 5.86
C VAL A 379 -10.01 25.05 6.97
N SER A 380 -8.92 24.32 6.70
CA SER A 380 -8.28 23.44 7.68
C SER A 380 -7.05 24.05 8.37
N GLY A 381 -6.66 25.27 8.02
CA GLY A 381 -5.41 25.88 8.48
C GLY A 381 -5.24 25.96 10.00
N THR A 382 -6.30 26.19 10.75
CA THR A 382 -6.30 26.25 12.23
C THR A 382 -6.79 24.94 12.86
N LEU A 383 -7.40 24.05 12.08
CA LEU A 383 -8.12 22.89 12.58
C LEU A 383 -7.27 21.98 13.50
N ARG A 384 -6.02 21.76 13.14
CA ARG A 384 -5.08 20.96 13.95
C ARG A 384 -4.84 21.60 15.32
N LEU A 385 -4.66 22.92 15.37
CA LEU A 385 -4.47 23.68 16.61
C LEU A 385 -5.73 23.65 17.45
N ASP A 386 -6.89 23.87 16.83
CA ASP A 386 -8.18 23.88 17.51
C ASP A 386 -8.47 22.52 18.16
N LEU A 387 -8.17 21.42 17.45
CA LEU A 387 -8.31 20.05 17.98
C LEU A 387 -7.29 19.74 19.10
N ALA A 388 -6.06 20.25 19.01
CA ALA A 388 -5.08 20.09 20.07
C ALA A 388 -5.53 20.81 21.35
N GLN A 389 -5.97 22.05 21.24
CA GLN A 389 -6.52 22.82 22.36
C GLN A 389 -7.77 22.17 22.97
N TYR A 390 -8.65 21.63 22.11
CA TYR A 390 -9.80 20.87 22.59
C TYR A 390 -9.40 19.69 23.45
N ARG A 391 -8.39 18.89 23.03
CA ARG A 391 -7.91 17.74 23.81
C ARG A 391 -7.30 18.13 25.14
N GLU A 392 -6.55 19.24 25.17
CA GLU A 392 -5.99 19.79 26.42
C GLU A 392 -7.10 20.20 27.36
N LEU A 393 -8.10 20.96 26.87
CA LEU A 393 -9.26 21.37 27.67
C LEU A 393 -10.08 20.17 28.14
N GLN A 394 -10.29 19.18 27.32
CA GLN A 394 -11.01 17.95 27.67
C GLN A 394 -10.30 17.20 28.82
N ALA A 395 -8.98 17.10 28.77
CA ALA A 395 -8.20 16.50 29.84
C ALA A 395 -8.33 17.33 31.15
N PHE A 396 -8.36 18.65 31.05
CA PHE A 396 -8.49 19.55 32.19
C PHE A 396 -9.87 19.45 32.85
N THR A 397 -10.95 19.25 32.07
CA THR A 397 -12.32 19.14 32.62
C THR A 397 -12.53 17.90 33.48
N GLN A 398 -11.66 16.87 33.35
CA GLN A 398 -11.71 15.71 34.25
C GLN A 398 -11.25 16.06 35.68
N PHE A 399 -10.51 17.15 35.86
CA PHE A 399 -9.90 17.54 37.14
C PHE A 399 -10.41 18.87 37.68
N ALA A 400 -11.02 19.75 36.87
CA ALA A 400 -11.48 21.08 37.26
C ALA A 400 -12.96 21.29 36.89
N SER A 401 -13.77 21.68 37.87
CA SER A 401 -15.22 21.88 37.69
C SER A 401 -15.60 23.21 37.05
N ASP A 402 -14.73 24.24 37.10
CA ASP A 402 -15.06 25.61 36.67
C ASP A 402 -14.18 26.03 35.48
N LEU A 403 -14.75 25.99 34.29
CA LEU A 403 -14.20 26.63 33.09
C LEU A 403 -14.84 28.01 32.89
N ASP A 404 -14.03 28.95 32.43
CA ASP A 404 -14.56 30.23 31.95
C ASP A 404 -15.39 30.07 30.66
N GLU A 405 -16.22 31.07 30.34
CA GLU A 405 -17.13 31.00 29.19
C GLU A 405 -16.41 30.83 27.84
N ALA A 406 -15.21 31.39 27.69
CA ALA A 406 -14.42 31.26 26.47
C ALA A 406 -13.93 29.83 26.26
N SER A 407 -13.41 29.22 27.34
CA SER A 407 -12.97 27.82 27.35
C SER A 407 -14.13 26.82 27.11
N LYS A 408 -15.34 27.13 27.67
CA LYS A 408 -16.55 26.34 27.40
C LYS A 408 -16.93 26.36 25.92
N LYS A 409 -16.96 27.53 25.29
CA LYS A 409 -17.27 27.70 23.87
C LYS A 409 -16.23 26.95 22.99
N GLN A 410 -14.96 27.03 23.37
CA GLN A 410 -13.89 26.33 22.64
C GLN A 410 -14.02 24.82 22.78
N LEU A 411 -14.35 24.32 23.97
CA LEU A 411 -14.61 22.90 24.20
C LEU A 411 -15.79 22.40 23.36
N GLU A 412 -16.91 23.13 23.37
CA GLU A 412 -18.10 22.80 22.59
C GLU A 412 -17.83 22.78 21.05
N ARG A 413 -17.08 23.79 20.56
CA ARG A 413 -16.69 23.86 19.17
C ARG A 413 -15.78 22.68 18.80
N GLY A 414 -14.80 22.36 19.66
CA GLY A 414 -13.92 21.21 19.48
C GLY A 414 -14.68 19.88 19.43
N GLN A 415 -15.69 19.68 20.29
CA GLN A 415 -16.55 18.50 20.25
C GLN A 415 -17.27 18.38 18.91
N ARG A 416 -17.86 19.48 18.41
CA ARG A 416 -18.53 19.48 17.11
C ARG A 416 -17.56 19.20 15.96
N MET A 417 -16.35 19.75 16.02
CA MET A 417 -15.31 19.45 15.00
C MET A 417 -14.88 17.99 15.01
N VAL A 418 -14.82 17.34 16.17
CA VAL A 418 -14.58 15.88 16.24
C VAL A 418 -15.71 15.12 15.57
N GLU A 419 -16.98 15.52 15.78
CA GLU A 419 -18.12 14.88 15.10
C GLU A 419 -18.10 15.11 13.58
N VAL A 420 -17.76 16.33 13.11
CA VAL A 420 -17.60 16.64 11.68
C VAL A 420 -16.56 15.73 11.02
N LEU A 421 -15.49 15.40 11.72
CA LEU A 421 -14.42 14.54 11.18
C LEU A 421 -14.75 13.05 11.19
N LYS A 422 -15.82 12.63 11.88
CA LYS A 422 -16.31 11.24 11.79
C LYS A 422 -16.87 10.97 10.41
N GLN A 423 -16.69 9.73 9.97
CA GLN A 423 -17.14 9.28 8.65
C GLN A 423 -17.42 7.78 8.69
N ALA A 424 -18.51 7.37 8.07
CA ALA A 424 -18.84 5.96 7.92
C ALA A 424 -17.82 5.25 7.01
N PRO A 425 -17.54 3.96 7.22
CA PRO A 425 -16.68 3.20 6.33
C PRO A 425 -17.30 3.10 4.93
N TYR A 426 -16.46 3.03 3.92
CA TYR A 426 -16.84 2.92 2.50
C TYR A 426 -17.73 4.06 1.99
N SER A 427 -17.54 5.25 2.56
CA SER A 427 -18.30 6.45 2.23
C SER A 427 -17.38 7.64 1.99
N PRO A 428 -16.45 7.56 1.03
CA PRO A 428 -15.56 8.66 0.72
C PRO A 428 -16.36 9.88 0.24
N LEU A 429 -15.99 11.06 0.71
CA LEU A 429 -16.67 12.30 0.41
C LEU A 429 -15.87 13.13 -0.59
N PRO A 430 -16.47 13.64 -1.67
CA PRO A 430 -15.81 14.55 -2.60
C PRO A 430 -15.28 15.80 -1.92
N ILE A 431 -14.14 16.31 -2.41
CA ILE A 431 -13.39 17.37 -1.73
C ILE A 431 -14.18 18.67 -1.55
N GLU A 432 -15.04 19.01 -2.50
CA GLU A 432 -15.91 20.18 -2.43
C GLU A 432 -16.89 20.10 -1.25
N LYS A 433 -17.43 18.93 -0.99
CA LYS A 433 -18.33 18.68 0.16
C LYS A 433 -17.56 18.72 1.48
N GLN A 434 -16.33 18.14 1.48
CA GLN A 434 -15.45 18.22 2.66
C GLN A 434 -15.14 19.69 3.01
N VAL A 435 -14.80 20.51 2.02
CA VAL A 435 -14.51 21.94 2.22
C VAL A 435 -15.70 22.66 2.85
N VAL A 436 -16.92 22.38 2.37
CA VAL A 436 -18.14 23.04 2.89
C VAL A 436 -18.38 22.67 4.35
N ILE A 437 -18.36 21.39 4.71
CA ILE A 437 -18.68 20.99 6.09
C ILE A 437 -17.58 21.39 7.09
N ILE A 438 -16.31 21.32 6.69
CA ILE A 438 -15.20 21.80 7.52
C ILE A 438 -15.29 23.32 7.70
N TYR A 439 -15.63 24.06 6.63
CA TYR A 439 -15.86 25.50 6.72
C TYR A 439 -17.00 25.82 7.67
N ALA A 440 -18.12 25.11 7.60
CA ALA A 440 -19.26 25.30 8.48
C ALA A 440 -18.88 25.12 9.97
N GLY A 441 -18.10 24.08 10.28
CA GLY A 441 -17.59 23.85 11.63
C GLY A 441 -16.60 24.92 12.09
N ALA A 442 -15.60 25.24 11.27
CA ALA A 442 -14.54 26.20 11.60
C ALA A 442 -15.08 27.64 11.77
N LYS A 443 -16.10 28.02 11.01
CA LYS A 443 -16.69 29.38 11.07
C LYS A 443 -17.88 29.53 12.06
N GLY A 444 -18.21 28.46 12.81
CA GLY A 444 -19.21 28.51 13.87
C GLY A 444 -20.67 28.37 13.39
N PHE A 445 -20.91 27.93 12.16
CA PHE A 445 -22.28 27.64 11.70
C PHE A 445 -22.92 26.48 12.44
N LEU A 446 -22.11 25.61 13.03
CA LEU A 446 -22.56 24.51 13.90
C LEU A 446 -22.74 24.95 15.37
N ASP A 447 -22.39 26.20 15.74
CA ASP A 447 -22.61 26.71 17.10
C ASP A 447 -24.13 26.74 17.36
N GLY A 448 -24.56 26.03 18.40
CA GLY A 448 -26.00 25.87 18.70
C GLY A 448 -26.61 24.57 18.20
N VAL A 449 -25.97 23.84 17.26
CA VAL A 449 -26.38 22.48 16.88
C VAL A 449 -25.92 21.51 17.96
N SER A 450 -26.82 20.61 18.39
CA SER A 450 -26.47 19.58 19.36
C SER A 450 -25.37 18.67 18.80
N VAL A 451 -24.38 18.31 19.62
CA VAL A 451 -23.23 17.43 19.20
C VAL A 451 -23.72 16.14 18.53
N LYS A 452 -24.82 15.55 19.06
CA LYS A 452 -25.42 14.32 18.50
C LYS A 452 -26.08 14.52 17.13
N LYS A 453 -26.37 15.76 16.75
CA LYS A 453 -27.06 16.13 15.52
C LYS A 453 -26.13 16.67 14.42
N VAL A 454 -24.82 16.72 14.68
CA VAL A 454 -23.84 17.23 13.71
C VAL A 454 -23.80 16.37 12.45
N VAL A 455 -23.88 15.04 12.60
CA VAL A 455 -23.91 14.10 11.46
C VAL A 455 -25.18 14.28 10.65
N ASP A 456 -26.34 14.39 11.32
CA ASP A 456 -27.63 14.66 10.67
C ASP A 456 -27.64 16.00 9.91
N PHE A 457 -27.03 17.03 10.50
CA PHE A 457 -26.83 18.32 9.83
C PHE A 457 -26.03 18.16 8.53
N GLU A 458 -24.93 17.41 8.54
CA GLU A 458 -24.12 17.12 7.36
C GLU A 458 -24.91 16.35 6.31
N GLU A 459 -25.64 15.31 6.72
CA GLU A 459 -26.47 14.48 5.82
C GLU A 459 -27.59 15.27 5.14
N GLN A 460 -28.15 16.28 5.79
CA GLN A 460 -29.16 17.17 5.19
C GLN A 460 -28.54 18.31 4.37
N LEU A 461 -27.37 18.81 4.76
CA LEU A 461 -26.67 19.90 4.08
C LEU A 461 -26.25 19.54 2.66
N HIS A 462 -25.70 18.34 2.45
CA HIS A 462 -25.21 17.96 1.13
C HIS A 462 -26.31 17.87 0.06
N PRO A 463 -27.46 17.19 0.29
CA PRO A 463 -28.57 17.21 -0.67
C PRO A 463 -29.16 18.62 -0.89
N PHE A 464 -29.21 19.45 0.14
CA PHE A 464 -29.67 20.84 0.00
C PHE A 464 -28.78 21.65 -0.95
N LEU A 465 -27.44 21.49 -0.83
CA LEU A 465 -26.48 22.13 -1.72
C LEU A 465 -26.61 21.61 -3.15
N GLU A 466 -26.72 20.31 -3.34
CA GLU A 466 -26.86 19.69 -4.67
C GLU A 466 -28.14 20.13 -5.39
N ALA A 467 -29.24 20.24 -4.64
CA ALA A 467 -30.52 20.59 -5.21
C ALA A 467 -30.65 22.09 -5.49
N LYS A 468 -30.14 22.95 -4.61
CA LYS A 468 -30.43 24.39 -4.62
C LYS A 468 -29.25 25.26 -5.06
N TYR A 469 -28.03 24.81 -4.77
CA TYR A 469 -26.80 25.57 -5.00
C TYR A 469 -25.67 24.72 -5.61
N PRO A 470 -25.94 23.93 -6.67
CA PRO A 470 -24.91 23.08 -7.29
C PRO A 470 -23.69 23.87 -7.78
N GLN A 471 -23.90 25.14 -8.18
CA GLN A 471 -22.84 26.03 -8.64
C GLN A 471 -21.77 26.29 -7.57
N VAL A 472 -22.09 26.24 -6.29
CA VAL A 472 -21.12 26.41 -5.20
C VAL A 472 -20.14 25.24 -5.17
N LEU A 473 -20.65 24.01 -5.29
CA LEU A 473 -19.82 22.80 -5.33
C LEU A 473 -18.95 22.77 -6.59
N GLU A 474 -19.55 23.11 -7.75
CA GLU A 474 -18.85 23.14 -9.02
C GLU A 474 -17.73 24.20 -9.05
N GLU A 475 -17.97 25.39 -8.46
CA GLU A 475 -16.95 26.43 -8.36
C GLU A 475 -15.81 26.03 -7.43
N ILE A 476 -16.09 25.39 -6.29
CA ILE A 476 -15.04 24.85 -5.39
C ILE A 476 -14.22 23.79 -6.13
N HIS A 477 -14.87 22.88 -6.84
CA HIS A 477 -14.22 21.82 -7.61
C HIS A 477 -13.30 22.39 -8.69
N THR A 478 -13.76 23.40 -9.44
CA THR A 478 -13.07 23.96 -10.60
C THR A 478 -11.97 24.94 -10.19
N LYS A 479 -12.29 25.91 -9.34
CA LYS A 479 -11.38 26.96 -8.89
C LYS A 479 -10.35 26.46 -7.88
N LYS A 480 -10.68 25.44 -7.10
CA LYS A 480 -9.84 24.88 -6.04
C LYS A 480 -9.37 25.89 -4.99
N VAL A 481 -10.07 27.04 -4.89
CA VAL A 481 -9.80 28.14 -3.97
C VAL A 481 -11.10 28.79 -3.55
N LEU A 482 -11.23 29.18 -2.29
CA LEU A 482 -12.33 30.01 -1.82
C LEU A 482 -11.90 31.48 -1.99
N ASP A 483 -12.33 32.10 -3.11
CA ASP A 483 -12.22 33.54 -3.27
C ASP A 483 -13.27 34.28 -2.44
N LYS A 484 -13.16 35.61 -2.35
CA LYS A 484 -14.05 36.40 -1.50
C LYS A 484 -15.54 36.28 -1.91
N ASP A 485 -15.82 36.17 -3.19
CA ASP A 485 -17.17 36.09 -3.71
C ASP A 485 -17.78 34.73 -3.41
N LEU A 486 -17.03 33.65 -3.65
CA LEU A 486 -17.45 32.29 -3.34
C LEU A 486 -17.60 32.06 -1.83
N GLU A 487 -16.69 32.62 -1.01
CA GLU A 487 -16.85 32.59 0.45
C GLU A 487 -18.10 33.32 0.91
N ALA A 488 -18.40 34.49 0.35
CA ALA A 488 -19.62 35.25 0.68
C ALA A 488 -20.89 34.50 0.27
N MET A 489 -20.87 33.81 -0.91
CA MET A 489 -21.96 32.96 -1.35
C MET A 489 -22.12 31.76 -0.40
N LEU A 490 -21.05 31.08 -0.06
CA LEU A 490 -21.08 29.93 0.85
C LEU A 490 -21.65 30.31 2.22
N ARG A 491 -21.28 31.49 2.75
CA ARG A 491 -21.86 32.00 3.99
C ARG A 491 -23.38 32.19 3.92
N LYS A 492 -23.87 32.83 2.87
CA LYS A 492 -25.32 33.03 2.67
C LYS A 492 -26.08 31.70 2.58
N VAL A 493 -25.50 30.74 1.88
CA VAL A 493 -26.09 29.40 1.72
C VAL A 493 -26.15 28.66 3.06
N LEU A 494 -25.09 28.74 3.87
CA LEU A 494 -25.06 28.12 5.19
C LEU A 494 -26.01 28.83 6.18
N GLU A 495 -26.15 30.15 6.12
CA GLU A 495 -27.11 30.91 6.91
C GLU A 495 -28.55 30.50 6.54
N GLU A 496 -28.87 30.42 5.24
CA GLU A 496 -30.18 29.98 4.77
C GLU A 496 -30.47 28.54 5.20
N PHE A 497 -29.50 27.63 5.03
CA PHE A 497 -29.67 26.25 5.47
C PHE A 497 -29.94 26.16 6.99
N LYS A 498 -29.20 26.92 7.79
CA LYS A 498 -29.37 26.94 9.25
C LYS A 498 -30.77 27.41 9.68
N LEU A 499 -31.40 28.31 8.91
CA LEU A 499 -32.77 28.75 9.18
C LEU A 499 -33.83 27.69 8.82
N THR A 500 -33.53 26.81 7.90
CA THR A 500 -34.43 25.72 7.44
C THR A 500 -34.18 24.42 8.21
N TYR A 501 -33.00 24.26 8.80
CA TYR A 501 -32.65 23.08 9.60
C TYR A 501 -33.42 23.09 10.92
N SER A 502 -34.24 22.06 11.14
CA SER A 502 -34.93 21.82 12.41
C SER A 502 -34.34 20.57 13.07
N GLU A 503 -33.88 20.70 14.32
CA GLU A 503 -33.34 19.58 15.10
C GLU A 503 -34.38 18.49 15.40
#